data_1652881ac0a756531046cbf0a4d418fe
#
_entry.id   1652881ac0a756531046cbf0a4d418fe
#
_cell.length_a   1.000
_cell.length_b   1.000
_cell.length_c   1.000
_cell.angle_alpha   90.00
_cell.angle_beta   90.00
_cell.angle_gamma   90.00
#
_symmetry.space_group_name_H-M   'P 1'
#
loop_
_entity.id
_entity.type
_entity.pdbx_description
1 polymer ?
#
loop_
_entity_poly.entity_id
_entity_poly.type
_entity_poly.pdbx_seq_one_letter_code
_entity_poly.pdbx_strand_id
1 'polypeptide(L)'
;MSRMTDFTVPSTVPGRTLHAFCCEPEGEVRAVLQLSHGMVEFIDRYKPLAEYLAGQGIVVVGHDHLGHGGSIRTKADYGYFAEPDGNRAVLDDLHAMTLRTKERYPGVPYFLLGHSMGSFYARQYLCEYGQELSGAIIMGTGHQPKALVQFARSTCRALAAVHGWQYRSKLVANLSFMGYNKGLEGRTTHDWLNRDAAEVDKYLADERCTFIFTLNAYYSMFSGILRLHDPAFLARMPKDLPLLFLAGTADPVGDRGKGVLRAIQSLKAAGVQNIRCKLYPGARHELLVETNRQEVFADIAAWLNDQLG
;
A
#
# COMPACT_ATOMS: atom_id res chain seq x y z
N MET A 1 -10.12 -18.53 18.30
CA MET A 1 -9.31 -18.63 17.04
C MET A 1 -9.94 -17.77 15.97
N SER A 2 -9.21 -17.33 14.95
CA SER A 2 -9.77 -16.57 13.81
C SER A 2 -10.06 -17.52 12.65
N ARG A 3 -10.98 -17.14 11.78
CA ARG A 3 -11.28 -17.89 10.54
C ARG A 3 -10.67 -17.15 9.34
N MET A 4 -9.65 -17.75 8.74
CA MET A 4 -9.03 -17.27 7.50
C MET A 4 -9.71 -17.93 6.29
N THR A 5 -10.12 -17.13 5.31
CA THR A 5 -10.75 -17.61 4.07
C THR A 5 -10.11 -16.91 2.88
N ASP A 6 -9.56 -17.68 1.95
CA ASP A 6 -9.10 -17.19 0.66
C ASP A 6 -10.26 -17.30 -0.36
N PHE A 7 -10.39 -16.29 -1.21
CA PHE A 7 -11.44 -16.22 -2.23
C PHE A 7 -10.99 -15.37 -3.42
N THR A 8 -11.82 -15.33 -4.45
CA THR A 8 -11.58 -14.46 -5.60
C THR A 8 -12.76 -13.51 -5.80
N VAL A 9 -12.47 -12.31 -6.31
CA VAL A 9 -13.48 -11.32 -6.68
C VAL A 9 -13.24 -10.84 -8.12
N PRO A 10 -14.28 -10.48 -8.87
CA PRO A 10 -14.08 -9.82 -10.15
C PRO A 10 -13.39 -8.47 -9.94
N SER A 11 -12.41 -8.15 -10.79
CA SER A 11 -11.88 -6.80 -10.93
C SER A 11 -12.87 -5.91 -11.68
N THR A 12 -12.77 -4.62 -11.49
CA THR A 12 -13.45 -3.61 -12.31
C THR A 12 -12.95 -3.61 -13.76
N VAL A 13 -11.79 -4.21 -14.01
CA VAL A 13 -11.26 -4.46 -15.36
C VAL A 13 -11.89 -5.74 -15.93
N PRO A 14 -12.62 -5.66 -17.06
CA PRO A 14 -13.30 -6.82 -17.63
C PRO A 14 -12.38 -8.02 -17.85
N GLY A 15 -12.87 -9.21 -17.49
CA GLY A 15 -12.15 -10.47 -17.66
C GLY A 15 -10.95 -10.67 -16.73
N ARG A 16 -10.80 -9.84 -15.67
CA ARG A 16 -9.79 -10.00 -14.62
C ARG A 16 -10.47 -10.40 -13.31
N THR A 17 -9.76 -11.22 -12.53
CA THR A 17 -10.14 -11.60 -11.17
C THR A 17 -9.01 -11.28 -10.22
N LEU A 18 -9.36 -10.94 -8.99
CA LEU A 18 -8.42 -10.62 -7.93
C LEU A 18 -8.47 -11.74 -6.88
N HIS A 19 -7.30 -12.23 -6.49
CA HIS A 19 -7.15 -13.06 -5.29
C HIS A 19 -7.32 -12.18 -4.06
N ALA A 20 -8.01 -12.68 -3.06
CA ALA A 20 -8.30 -11.97 -1.83
C ALA A 20 -8.32 -12.93 -0.64
N PHE A 21 -8.13 -12.40 0.55
CA PHE A 21 -8.45 -13.12 1.79
C PHE A 21 -9.33 -12.28 2.72
N CYS A 22 -10.02 -12.97 3.62
CA CYS A 22 -10.71 -12.38 4.76
C CYS A 22 -10.35 -13.16 6.01
N CYS A 23 -9.92 -12.46 7.06
CA CYS A 23 -9.70 -13.01 8.39
C CYS A 23 -10.79 -12.47 9.33
N GLU A 24 -11.63 -13.37 9.85
CA GLU A 24 -12.77 -13.03 10.69
C GLU A 24 -12.52 -13.45 12.14
N PRO A 25 -12.95 -12.66 13.14
CA PRO A 25 -12.98 -13.08 14.55
C PRO A 25 -14.03 -14.18 14.78
N GLU A 26 -13.87 -14.98 15.84
CA GLU A 26 -14.92 -15.95 16.27
C GLU A 26 -16.12 -15.28 16.96
N GLY A 27 -15.99 -14.05 17.40
CA GLY A 27 -16.99 -13.31 18.15
C GLY A 27 -17.55 -12.13 17.40
N GLU A 28 -17.96 -11.12 18.16
CA GLU A 28 -18.48 -9.87 17.65
C GLU A 28 -17.48 -9.16 16.73
N VAL A 29 -17.98 -8.64 15.62
CA VAL A 29 -17.20 -7.81 14.70
C VAL A 29 -17.31 -6.35 15.13
N ARG A 30 -16.19 -5.81 15.63
CA ARG A 30 -16.12 -4.42 16.13
C ARG A 30 -15.69 -3.43 15.06
N ALA A 31 -14.88 -3.87 14.10
CA ALA A 31 -14.41 -3.06 13.00
C ALA A 31 -13.98 -3.93 11.81
N VAL A 32 -13.81 -3.28 10.65
CA VAL A 32 -13.17 -3.84 9.46
C VAL A 32 -11.92 -3.04 9.14
N LEU A 33 -10.81 -3.72 8.86
CA LEU A 33 -9.59 -3.15 8.29
C LEU A 33 -9.37 -3.72 6.89
N GLN A 34 -9.46 -2.88 5.88
CA GLN A 34 -9.09 -3.24 4.50
C GLN A 34 -7.61 -2.94 4.27
N LEU A 35 -6.93 -3.80 3.52
CA LEU A 35 -5.52 -3.71 3.21
C LEU A 35 -5.27 -3.35 1.75
N SER A 36 -4.29 -2.48 1.51
CA SER A 36 -3.72 -2.15 0.20
C SER A 36 -2.22 -2.36 0.27
N HIS A 37 -1.72 -3.44 -0.35
CA HIS A 37 -0.33 -3.86 -0.27
C HIS A 37 0.62 -3.03 -1.15
N GLY A 38 1.92 -3.23 -0.95
CA GLY A 38 2.98 -2.52 -1.64
C GLY A 38 3.30 -3.04 -3.04
N MET A 39 4.31 -2.43 -3.65
CA MET A 39 4.83 -2.83 -4.95
C MET A 39 5.61 -4.14 -4.84
N VAL A 40 5.42 -5.07 -5.80
CA VAL A 40 6.17 -6.33 -5.89
C VAL A 40 6.10 -7.16 -4.61
N GLU A 41 4.90 -7.21 -4.03
CA GLU A 41 4.53 -8.07 -2.92
C GLU A 41 3.08 -8.55 -3.13
N PHE A 42 2.51 -9.23 -2.15
CA PHE A 42 1.16 -9.80 -2.25
C PHE A 42 0.46 -9.84 -0.90
N ILE A 43 -0.86 -9.95 -0.94
CA ILE A 43 -1.72 -9.72 0.22
C ILE A 43 -1.53 -10.75 1.35
N ASP A 44 -1.14 -11.99 1.05
CA ASP A 44 -0.98 -13.04 2.07
C ASP A 44 0.16 -12.73 3.06
N ARG A 45 1.09 -11.85 2.73
CA ARG A 45 2.15 -11.40 3.65
C ARG A 45 1.60 -10.65 4.87
N TYR A 46 0.34 -10.22 4.80
CA TYR A 46 -0.37 -9.51 5.87
C TYR A 46 -1.16 -10.44 6.80
N LYS A 47 -1.24 -11.74 6.53
CA LYS A 47 -1.98 -12.72 7.34
C LYS A 47 -1.58 -12.72 8.82
N PRO A 48 -0.30 -12.56 9.22
CA PRO A 48 0.06 -12.48 10.64
C PRO A 48 -0.55 -11.28 11.37
N LEU A 49 -0.61 -10.10 10.72
CA LEU A 49 -1.32 -8.94 11.28
C LEU A 49 -2.84 -9.21 11.34
N ALA A 50 -3.37 -9.83 10.29
CA ALA A 50 -4.80 -10.14 10.21
C ALA A 50 -5.25 -11.08 11.35
N GLU A 51 -4.49 -12.13 11.64
CA GLU A 51 -4.76 -13.04 12.76
C GLU A 51 -4.69 -12.32 14.11
N TYR A 52 -3.68 -11.47 14.30
CA TYR A 52 -3.51 -10.67 15.51
C TYR A 52 -4.71 -9.75 15.76
N LEU A 53 -5.18 -9.05 14.73
CA LEU A 53 -6.32 -8.13 14.81
C LEU A 53 -7.67 -8.86 14.92
N ALA A 54 -7.82 -9.99 14.25
CA ALA A 54 -9.02 -10.82 14.39
C ALA A 54 -9.20 -11.33 15.82
N GLY A 55 -8.10 -11.61 16.54
CA GLY A 55 -8.13 -11.91 17.98
C GLY A 55 -8.67 -10.77 18.84
N GLN A 56 -8.85 -9.58 18.29
CA GLN A 56 -9.40 -8.37 18.96
C GLN A 56 -10.75 -7.92 18.39
N GLY A 57 -11.42 -8.77 17.61
CA GLY A 57 -12.73 -8.46 17.04
C GLY A 57 -12.69 -7.64 15.76
N ILE A 58 -11.54 -7.54 15.10
CA ILE A 58 -11.40 -6.76 13.86
C ILE A 58 -11.31 -7.71 12.67
N VAL A 59 -12.26 -7.60 11.74
CA VAL A 59 -12.18 -8.28 10.44
C VAL A 59 -11.07 -7.63 9.62
N VAL A 60 -10.19 -8.44 9.03
CA VAL A 60 -9.17 -7.95 8.09
C VAL A 60 -9.42 -8.56 6.72
N VAL A 61 -9.51 -7.70 5.71
CA VAL A 61 -9.76 -8.08 4.32
C VAL A 61 -8.76 -7.39 3.40
N GLY A 62 -8.35 -8.06 2.34
CA GLY A 62 -7.51 -7.45 1.32
C GLY A 62 -7.45 -8.31 0.07
N HIS A 63 -7.00 -7.71 -1.01
CA HIS A 63 -6.80 -8.41 -2.28
C HIS A 63 -5.44 -8.07 -2.88
N ASP A 64 -4.94 -8.98 -3.70
CA ASP A 64 -3.80 -8.70 -4.56
C ASP A 64 -4.20 -7.69 -5.63
N HIS A 65 -3.47 -6.59 -5.74
CA HIS A 65 -3.66 -5.64 -6.84
C HIS A 65 -3.46 -6.31 -8.20
N LEU A 66 -4.03 -5.76 -9.26
CA LEU A 66 -3.78 -6.21 -10.62
C LEU A 66 -2.28 -6.40 -10.87
N GLY A 67 -1.92 -7.52 -11.50
CA GLY A 67 -0.53 -7.86 -11.78
C GLY A 67 0.33 -8.24 -10.57
N HIS A 68 -0.29 -8.60 -9.45
CA HIS A 68 0.39 -9.05 -8.23
C HIS A 68 -0.18 -10.37 -7.72
N GLY A 69 0.63 -11.09 -6.95
CA GLY A 69 0.22 -12.29 -6.23
C GLY A 69 -0.59 -13.27 -7.07
N GLY A 70 -1.79 -13.61 -6.61
CA GLY A 70 -2.75 -14.46 -7.31
C GLY A 70 -3.67 -13.73 -8.30
N SER A 71 -3.56 -12.39 -8.43
CA SER A 71 -4.35 -11.56 -9.36
C SER A 71 -3.75 -11.49 -10.76
N ILE A 72 -3.15 -12.58 -11.21
CA ILE A 72 -2.56 -12.77 -12.54
C ILE A 72 -3.23 -13.97 -13.22
N ARG A 73 -3.28 -14.00 -14.54
CA ARG A 73 -3.70 -15.15 -15.33
C ARG A 73 -2.49 -16.00 -15.74
N THR A 74 -1.39 -15.31 -16.03
CA THR A 74 -0.11 -15.91 -16.40
C THR A 74 1.03 -15.08 -15.81
N LYS A 75 2.24 -15.64 -15.73
CA LYS A 75 3.43 -14.90 -15.28
C LYS A 75 3.74 -13.65 -16.12
N ALA A 76 3.24 -13.58 -17.36
CA ALA A 76 3.37 -12.38 -18.20
C ALA A 76 2.58 -11.18 -17.66
N ASP A 77 1.55 -11.42 -16.84
CA ASP A 77 0.73 -10.37 -16.23
C ASP A 77 1.41 -9.68 -15.02
N TYR A 78 2.46 -10.28 -14.45
CA TYR A 78 3.16 -9.65 -13.31
C TYR A 78 3.58 -8.22 -13.63
N GLY A 79 3.28 -7.30 -12.71
CA GLY A 79 3.63 -5.89 -12.83
C GLY A 79 2.93 -5.16 -13.97
N TYR A 80 1.77 -5.63 -14.42
CA TYR A 80 0.90 -4.93 -15.36
C TYR A 80 -0.47 -4.68 -14.75
N PHE A 81 -0.93 -3.44 -14.72
CA PHE A 81 -2.24 -3.10 -14.18
C PHE A 81 -3.33 -3.18 -15.26
N ALA A 82 -3.57 -2.08 -15.97
CA ALA A 82 -4.60 -2.00 -17.00
C ALA A 82 -4.36 -0.82 -17.97
N GLU A 83 -5.00 -0.88 -19.12
CA GLU A 83 -5.16 0.24 -20.02
C GLU A 83 -6.66 0.62 -20.11
N PRO A 84 -7.01 1.90 -20.33
CA PRO A 84 -6.10 3.03 -20.57
C PRO A 84 -5.55 3.67 -19.29
N ASP A 85 -6.12 3.41 -18.11
CA ASP A 85 -5.74 4.03 -16.83
C ASP A 85 -5.59 2.98 -15.72
N GLY A 86 -4.38 2.45 -15.57
CA GLY A 86 -4.09 1.46 -14.53
C GLY A 86 -4.14 2.02 -13.10
N ASN A 87 -3.89 3.34 -12.91
CA ASN A 87 -4.06 3.97 -11.60
C ASN A 87 -5.53 3.98 -11.19
N ARG A 88 -6.42 4.32 -12.12
CA ARG A 88 -7.87 4.32 -11.86
C ARG A 88 -8.36 2.90 -11.57
N ALA A 89 -7.93 1.91 -12.35
CA ALA A 89 -8.32 0.51 -12.17
C ALA A 89 -7.99 0.00 -10.76
N VAL A 90 -6.78 0.27 -10.25
CA VAL A 90 -6.40 -0.14 -8.88
C VAL A 90 -7.26 0.56 -7.81
N LEU A 91 -7.58 1.85 -7.99
CA LEU A 91 -8.45 2.58 -7.07
C LEU A 91 -9.89 2.05 -7.10
N ASP A 92 -10.41 1.74 -8.28
CA ASP A 92 -11.76 1.20 -8.45
C ASP A 92 -11.87 -0.20 -7.86
N ASP A 93 -10.86 -1.04 -7.99
CA ASP A 93 -10.81 -2.36 -7.37
C ASP A 93 -10.77 -2.26 -5.84
N LEU A 94 -10.00 -1.31 -5.29
CA LEU A 94 -10.01 -1.03 -3.84
C LEU A 94 -11.40 -0.61 -3.38
N HIS A 95 -12.08 0.27 -4.12
CA HIS A 95 -13.42 0.74 -3.77
C HIS A 95 -14.46 -0.36 -3.91
N ALA A 96 -14.40 -1.18 -4.95
CA ALA A 96 -15.28 -2.33 -5.13
C ALA A 96 -15.16 -3.33 -3.95
N MET A 97 -13.92 -3.56 -3.44
CA MET A 97 -13.71 -4.37 -2.25
C MET A 97 -14.35 -3.73 -1.01
N THR A 98 -14.23 -2.41 -0.84
CA THR A 98 -14.87 -1.68 0.26
C THR A 98 -16.39 -1.87 0.24
N LEU A 99 -17.03 -1.63 -0.91
CA LEU A 99 -18.48 -1.76 -1.05
C LEU A 99 -18.96 -3.18 -0.73
N ARG A 100 -18.30 -4.19 -1.32
CA ARG A 100 -18.60 -5.60 -1.07
C ARG A 100 -18.44 -5.99 0.39
N THR A 101 -17.42 -5.46 1.06
CA THR A 101 -17.18 -5.79 2.47
C THR A 101 -18.18 -5.10 3.38
N LYS A 102 -18.56 -3.86 3.08
CA LYS A 102 -19.60 -3.12 3.81
C LYS A 102 -21.00 -3.76 3.67
N GLU A 103 -21.30 -4.36 2.53
CA GLU A 103 -22.54 -5.17 2.37
C GLU A 103 -22.56 -6.37 3.33
N ARG A 104 -21.40 -6.99 3.57
CA ARG A 104 -21.29 -8.12 4.49
C ARG A 104 -21.28 -7.70 5.96
N TYR A 105 -20.75 -6.50 6.28
CA TYR A 105 -20.65 -5.96 7.64
C TYR A 105 -21.31 -4.57 7.71
N PRO A 106 -22.63 -4.48 7.58
CA PRO A 106 -23.35 -3.19 7.55
C PRO A 106 -23.23 -2.46 8.90
N GLY A 107 -22.96 -1.16 8.84
CA GLY A 107 -22.89 -0.30 10.03
C GLY A 107 -21.62 -0.45 10.88
N VAL A 108 -20.71 -1.37 10.53
CA VAL A 108 -19.46 -1.58 11.26
C VAL A 108 -18.43 -0.52 10.84
N PRO A 109 -17.68 0.10 11.77
CA PRO A 109 -16.60 1.03 11.47
C PRO A 109 -15.59 0.43 10.50
N TYR A 110 -15.22 1.20 9.46
CA TYR A 110 -14.40 0.71 8.34
C TYR A 110 -13.12 1.51 8.19
N PHE A 111 -11.99 0.82 8.21
CA PHE A 111 -10.66 1.42 8.11
C PHE A 111 -9.90 0.91 6.89
N LEU A 112 -8.95 1.71 6.39
CA LEU A 112 -8.06 1.35 5.30
C LEU A 112 -6.60 1.44 5.75
N LEU A 113 -5.81 0.37 5.55
CA LEU A 113 -4.36 0.40 5.70
C LEU A 113 -3.71 0.30 4.32
N GLY A 114 -2.86 1.27 3.98
CA GLY A 114 -2.01 1.20 2.79
C GLY A 114 -0.54 1.18 3.14
N HIS A 115 0.20 0.22 2.57
CA HIS A 115 1.64 0.08 2.74
C HIS A 115 2.38 0.42 1.45
N SER A 116 3.47 1.19 1.54
CA SER A 116 4.35 1.50 0.40
C SER A 116 3.56 2.05 -0.81
N MET A 117 3.58 1.38 -1.97
CA MET A 117 2.72 1.71 -3.11
C MET A 117 1.25 1.81 -2.69
N GLY A 118 0.76 0.85 -1.89
CA GLY A 118 -0.61 0.88 -1.34
C GLY A 118 -0.90 2.13 -0.50
N SER A 119 0.12 2.73 0.13
CA SER A 119 -0.04 3.99 0.86
C SER A 119 -0.31 5.19 -0.06
N PHE A 120 0.24 5.18 -1.28
CA PHE A 120 -0.09 6.20 -2.28
C PHE A 120 -1.51 6.01 -2.83
N TYR A 121 -1.95 4.75 -3.01
CA TYR A 121 -3.34 4.46 -3.37
C TYR A 121 -4.30 4.80 -2.23
N ALA A 122 -3.98 4.46 -0.98
CA ALA A 122 -4.80 4.83 0.17
C ALA A 122 -4.97 6.35 0.28
N ARG A 123 -3.91 7.14 0.11
CA ARG A 123 -4.00 8.61 0.14
C ARG A 123 -4.85 9.16 -1.01
N GLN A 124 -4.82 8.56 -2.20
CA GLN A 124 -5.74 8.93 -3.30
C GLN A 124 -7.17 8.52 -2.96
N TYR A 125 -7.36 7.31 -2.42
CA TYR A 125 -8.64 6.78 -1.97
C TYR A 125 -9.32 7.73 -0.97
N LEU A 126 -8.56 8.25 -0.01
CA LEU A 126 -9.05 9.21 0.98
C LEU A 126 -9.58 10.51 0.35
N CYS A 127 -9.01 10.94 -0.78
CA CYS A 127 -9.50 12.12 -1.49
C CYS A 127 -10.78 11.86 -2.30
N GLU A 128 -11.05 10.62 -2.67
CA GLU A 128 -12.21 10.25 -3.50
C GLU A 128 -13.35 9.63 -2.68
N TYR A 129 -13.02 8.77 -1.73
CA TYR A 129 -13.96 7.94 -0.98
C TYR A 129 -13.76 8.03 0.55
N GLY A 130 -12.99 9.01 1.03
CA GLY A 130 -12.65 9.11 2.44
C GLY A 130 -13.85 9.26 3.38
N GLN A 131 -14.99 9.78 2.88
CA GLN A 131 -16.24 9.88 3.64
C GLN A 131 -16.83 8.50 4.02
N GLU A 132 -16.41 7.44 3.35
CA GLU A 132 -16.87 6.09 3.60
C GLU A 132 -16.08 5.39 4.72
N LEU A 133 -15.01 6.01 5.22
CA LEU A 133 -14.08 5.43 6.18
C LEU A 133 -14.22 6.07 7.56
N SER A 134 -13.96 5.28 8.59
CA SER A 134 -13.81 5.72 9.98
C SER A 134 -12.38 6.18 10.30
N GLY A 135 -11.41 5.87 9.44
CA GLY A 135 -10.01 6.27 9.56
C GLY A 135 -9.10 5.52 8.59
N ALA A 136 -7.82 5.90 8.54
CA ALA A 136 -6.85 5.21 7.70
C ALA A 136 -5.44 5.16 8.32
N ILE A 137 -4.70 4.10 7.98
CA ILE A 137 -3.30 3.89 8.36
C ILE A 137 -2.44 3.98 7.10
N ILE A 138 -1.49 4.89 7.10
CA ILE A 138 -0.58 5.18 6.00
C ILE A 138 0.81 4.74 6.40
N MET A 139 1.26 3.58 5.91
CA MET A 139 2.49 2.93 6.35
C MET A 139 3.54 2.92 5.25
N GLY A 140 4.81 3.20 5.58
CA GLY A 140 5.93 3.16 4.63
C GLY A 140 5.77 4.12 3.46
N THR A 141 5.09 5.25 3.67
CA THR A 141 4.83 6.24 2.61
C THR A 141 5.99 7.21 2.41
N GLY A 142 5.95 7.93 1.29
CA GLY A 142 6.91 8.98 0.98
C GLY A 142 6.27 10.22 0.35
N HIS A 143 7.12 11.20 0.05
CA HIS A 143 6.75 12.41 -0.70
C HIS A 143 7.94 12.81 -1.57
N GLN A 144 8.04 12.17 -2.72
CA GLN A 144 9.11 12.41 -3.69
C GLN A 144 8.94 13.78 -4.36
N PRO A 145 10.03 14.46 -4.76
CA PRO A 145 9.93 15.73 -5.48
C PRO A 145 9.09 15.63 -6.76
N LYS A 146 8.13 16.54 -6.94
CA LYS A 146 7.19 16.53 -8.08
C LYS A 146 7.91 16.44 -9.43
N ALA A 147 8.98 17.21 -9.61
CA ALA A 147 9.76 17.24 -10.86
C ALA A 147 10.39 15.86 -11.17
N LEU A 148 10.88 15.16 -10.13
CA LEU A 148 11.45 13.83 -10.30
C LEU A 148 10.37 12.81 -10.74
N VAL A 149 9.20 12.85 -10.12
CA VAL A 149 8.08 11.96 -10.47
C VAL A 149 7.55 12.27 -11.88
N GLN A 150 7.47 13.56 -12.26
CA GLN A 150 7.10 13.95 -13.61
C GLN A 150 8.10 13.45 -14.65
N PHE A 151 9.39 13.58 -14.38
CA PHE A 151 10.46 13.05 -15.23
C PHE A 151 10.34 11.53 -15.39
N ALA A 152 10.22 10.78 -14.28
CA ALA A 152 10.08 9.33 -14.31
C ALA A 152 8.84 8.88 -15.10
N ARG A 153 7.67 9.54 -14.89
CA ARG A 153 6.47 9.27 -15.66
C ARG A 153 6.64 9.56 -17.16
N SER A 154 7.27 10.67 -17.51
CA SER A 154 7.51 11.03 -18.90
C SER A 154 8.48 10.06 -19.58
N THR A 155 9.49 9.57 -18.85
CA THR A 155 10.39 8.52 -19.33
C THR A 155 9.64 7.22 -19.62
N CYS A 156 8.73 6.80 -18.72
CA CYS A 156 7.88 5.63 -18.98
C CYS A 156 7.06 5.80 -20.26
N ARG A 157 6.46 6.97 -20.47
CA ARG A 157 5.66 7.27 -21.67
C ARG A 157 6.50 7.23 -22.95
N ALA A 158 7.69 7.82 -22.93
CA ALA A 158 8.60 7.84 -24.07
C ALA A 158 9.07 6.44 -24.44
N LEU A 159 9.46 5.62 -23.45
CA LEU A 159 9.86 4.23 -23.66
C LEU A 159 8.68 3.36 -24.14
N ALA A 160 7.47 3.61 -23.63
CA ALA A 160 6.28 2.87 -24.03
C ALA A 160 5.88 3.16 -25.49
N ALA A 161 6.15 4.36 -25.99
CA ALA A 161 5.91 4.71 -27.39
C ALA A 161 6.79 3.88 -28.37
N VAL A 162 7.94 3.39 -27.90
CA VAL A 162 8.87 2.58 -28.70
C VAL A 162 8.70 1.09 -28.45
N HIS A 163 8.52 0.68 -27.18
CA HIS A 163 8.57 -0.72 -26.76
C HIS A 163 7.19 -1.29 -26.35
N GLY A 164 6.16 -0.45 -26.27
CA GLY A 164 4.85 -0.83 -25.73
C GLY A 164 4.76 -0.78 -24.21
N TRP A 165 3.53 -0.76 -23.67
CA TRP A 165 3.25 -0.61 -22.24
C TRP A 165 3.63 -1.84 -21.39
N GLN A 166 3.74 -3.02 -22.00
CA GLN A 166 4.12 -4.26 -21.29
C GLN A 166 5.64 -4.42 -21.12
N TYR A 167 6.44 -3.54 -21.73
CA TYR A 167 7.90 -3.60 -21.63
C TYR A 167 8.36 -3.37 -20.18
N ARG A 168 9.31 -4.21 -19.73
CA ARG A 168 9.94 -4.15 -18.40
C ARG A 168 11.31 -3.50 -18.50
N SER A 169 11.37 -2.21 -18.21
CA SER A 169 12.60 -1.42 -18.31
C SER A 169 13.46 -1.57 -17.07
N LYS A 170 14.61 -2.24 -17.18
CA LYS A 170 15.62 -2.29 -16.11
C LYS A 170 16.14 -0.89 -15.75
N LEU A 171 16.18 0.04 -16.71
CA LEU A 171 16.59 1.43 -16.46
C LEU A 171 15.62 2.10 -15.49
N VAL A 172 14.29 2.02 -15.75
CA VAL A 172 13.27 2.61 -14.88
C VAL A 172 13.29 1.95 -13.51
N ALA A 173 13.41 0.61 -13.46
CA ALA A 173 13.51 -0.13 -12.20
C ALA A 173 14.73 0.33 -11.37
N ASN A 174 15.92 0.37 -11.97
CA ASN A 174 17.15 0.78 -11.27
C ASN A 174 17.08 2.22 -10.76
N LEU A 175 16.52 3.14 -11.56
CA LEU A 175 16.35 4.54 -11.15
C LEU A 175 15.32 4.68 -10.00
N SER A 176 14.27 3.84 -9.97
CA SER A 176 13.23 3.90 -8.93
C SER A 176 13.74 3.49 -7.55
N PHE A 177 14.76 2.62 -7.49
CA PHE A 177 15.35 2.13 -6.24
C PHE A 177 16.79 2.63 -6.00
N MET A 178 17.24 3.58 -6.82
CA MET A 178 18.61 4.10 -6.73
C MET A 178 18.88 4.70 -5.34
N GLY A 179 19.93 4.20 -4.69
CA GLY A 179 20.37 4.71 -3.39
C GLY A 179 19.62 4.14 -2.18
N TYR A 180 18.64 3.23 -2.36
CA TYR A 180 17.89 2.67 -1.24
C TYR A 180 18.77 1.88 -0.26
N ASN A 181 19.77 1.16 -0.74
CA ASN A 181 20.75 0.45 0.10
C ASN A 181 21.93 1.32 0.58
N LYS A 182 21.93 2.64 0.30
CA LYS A 182 23.05 3.50 0.70
C LYS A 182 23.20 3.55 2.22
N GLY A 183 24.37 3.13 2.71
CA GLY A 183 24.70 3.10 4.14
C GLY A 183 24.26 1.83 4.86
N LEU A 184 23.81 0.81 4.11
CA LEU A 184 23.54 -0.54 4.62
C LEU A 184 24.70 -1.48 4.28
N GLU A 185 24.72 -2.65 4.91
CA GLU A 185 25.79 -3.65 4.79
C GLU A 185 26.02 -4.17 3.36
N GLY A 186 24.99 -4.08 2.49
CA GLY A 186 25.09 -4.49 1.10
C GLY A 186 25.11 -6.01 0.89
N ARG A 187 24.48 -6.77 1.78
CA ARG A 187 24.34 -8.22 1.67
C ARG A 187 23.52 -8.61 0.43
N THR A 188 22.44 -7.86 0.17
CA THR A 188 21.58 -8.02 -0.98
C THR A 188 21.21 -6.67 -1.60
N THR A 189 20.52 -6.68 -2.74
CA THR A 189 19.96 -5.45 -3.35
C THR A 189 18.70 -4.95 -2.61
N HIS A 190 18.18 -5.70 -1.64
CA HIS A 190 16.92 -5.45 -0.96
C HIS A 190 17.03 -5.31 0.57
N ASP A 191 18.25 -5.12 1.09
CA ASP A 191 18.47 -4.96 2.54
C ASP A 191 17.66 -3.78 3.12
N TRP A 192 17.36 -2.78 2.30
CA TRP A 192 16.53 -1.63 2.67
C TRP A 192 15.09 -2.00 3.10
N LEU A 193 14.63 -3.21 2.76
CA LEU A 193 13.28 -3.69 3.12
C LEU A 193 13.16 -3.96 4.62
N ASN A 194 14.14 -4.66 5.21
CA ASN A 194 14.03 -5.18 6.56
C ASN A 194 15.39 -5.34 7.25
N ARG A 195 15.42 -5.19 8.59
CA ARG A 195 16.59 -5.53 9.41
C ARG A 195 16.75 -7.03 9.60
N ASP A 196 15.66 -7.79 9.56
CA ASP A 196 15.68 -9.23 9.63
C ASP A 196 16.13 -9.82 8.28
N ALA A 197 17.36 -10.32 8.25
CA ALA A 197 17.95 -10.91 7.04
C ALA A 197 17.14 -12.11 6.52
N ALA A 198 16.52 -12.89 7.41
CA ALA A 198 15.70 -14.04 7.01
C ALA A 198 14.42 -13.59 6.28
N GLU A 199 13.81 -12.48 6.67
CA GLU A 199 12.65 -11.92 5.95
C GLU A 199 13.05 -11.37 4.57
N VAL A 200 14.22 -10.75 4.45
CA VAL A 200 14.77 -10.34 3.13
C VAL A 200 15.03 -11.56 2.25
N ASP A 201 15.58 -12.64 2.79
CA ASP A 201 15.83 -13.87 2.04
C ASP A 201 14.53 -14.55 1.58
N LYS A 202 13.50 -14.60 2.43
CA LYS A 202 12.16 -15.07 2.05
C LYS A 202 11.57 -14.24 0.91
N TYR A 203 11.69 -12.91 0.99
CA TYR A 203 11.22 -12.00 -0.07
C TYR A 203 11.92 -12.32 -1.40
N LEU A 204 13.24 -12.46 -1.39
CA LEU A 204 14.03 -12.74 -2.59
C LEU A 204 13.84 -14.16 -3.16
N ALA A 205 13.43 -15.12 -2.34
CA ALA A 205 13.13 -16.48 -2.76
C ALA A 205 11.74 -16.63 -3.40
N ASP A 206 10.83 -15.67 -3.21
CA ASP A 206 9.47 -15.75 -3.74
C ASP A 206 9.35 -15.04 -5.09
N GLU A 207 8.96 -15.76 -6.13
CA GLU A 207 8.79 -15.18 -7.48
C GLU A 207 7.72 -14.07 -7.54
N ARG A 208 6.77 -14.07 -6.59
CA ARG A 208 5.75 -13.02 -6.43
C ARG A 208 6.32 -11.71 -5.89
N CYS A 209 7.59 -11.72 -5.44
CA CYS A 209 8.31 -10.58 -4.87
C CYS A 209 9.54 -10.16 -5.70
N THR A 210 9.78 -10.76 -6.89
CA THR A 210 11.02 -10.53 -7.64
C THR A 210 10.82 -10.16 -9.11
N PHE A 211 9.61 -9.82 -9.52
CA PHE A 211 9.34 -9.36 -10.88
C PHE A 211 9.62 -7.85 -11.05
N ILE A 212 9.83 -7.44 -12.29
CA ILE A 212 9.99 -6.02 -12.65
C ILE A 212 8.66 -5.49 -13.16
N PHE A 213 8.24 -4.33 -12.68
CA PHE A 213 7.07 -3.62 -13.19
C PHE A 213 7.20 -3.34 -14.69
N THR A 214 6.08 -3.43 -15.39
CA THR A 214 5.95 -2.92 -16.75
C THR A 214 5.95 -1.39 -16.76
N LEU A 215 6.18 -0.79 -17.91
CA LEU A 215 6.04 0.67 -18.07
C LEU A 215 4.61 1.15 -17.73
N ASN A 216 3.58 0.31 -17.98
CA ASN A 216 2.20 0.59 -17.59
C ASN A 216 2.06 0.79 -16.06
N ALA A 217 2.56 -0.15 -15.26
CA ALA A 217 2.42 -0.06 -13.81
C ALA A 217 3.25 1.09 -13.22
N TYR A 218 4.49 1.31 -13.70
CA TYR A 218 5.28 2.48 -13.29
C TYR A 218 4.58 3.79 -13.65
N TYR A 219 4.11 3.93 -14.89
CA TYR A 219 3.41 5.12 -15.34
C TYR A 219 2.15 5.39 -14.51
N SER A 220 1.37 4.35 -14.23
CA SER A 220 0.16 4.42 -13.42
C SER A 220 0.47 4.85 -11.98
N MET A 221 1.45 4.22 -11.33
CA MET A 221 1.88 4.59 -9.98
C MET A 221 2.40 6.05 -9.92
N PHE A 222 3.27 6.45 -10.86
CA PHE A 222 3.77 7.83 -10.89
C PHE A 222 2.66 8.85 -11.17
N SER A 223 1.67 8.49 -12.00
CA SER A 223 0.49 9.34 -12.24
C SER A 223 -0.32 9.54 -10.96
N GLY A 224 -0.52 8.48 -10.18
CA GLY A 224 -1.16 8.55 -8.87
C GLY A 224 -0.37 9.39 -7.86
N ILE A 225 0.95 9.22 -7.79
CA ILE A 225 1.81 10.03 -6.91
C ILE A 225 1.72 11.52 -7.30
N LEU A 226 1.67 11.85 -8.59
CA LEU A 226 1.53 13.23 -9.05
C LEU A 226 0.21 13.88 -8.65
N ARG A 227 -0.88 13.11 -8.58
CA ARG A 227 -2.17 13.63 -8.05
C ARG A 227 -2.05 14.08 -6.59
N LEU A 228 -1.20 13.40 -5.80
CA LEU A 228 -0.93 13.77 -4.40
C LEU A 228 -0.09 15.06 -4.25
N HIS A 229 0.37 15.67 -5.34
CA HIS A 229 0.98 17.00 -5.38
C HIS A 229 0.00 18.09 -5.80
N ASP A 230 -1.26 17.75 -6.08
CA ASP A 230 -2.30 18.74 -6.41
C ASP A 230 -3.06 19.15 -5.14
N PRO A 231 -2.93 20.43 -4.70
CA PRO A 231 -3.64 20.90 -3.51
C PRO A 231 -5.17 20.80 -3.65
N ALA A 232 -5.71 21.00 -4.86
CA ALA A 232 -7.15 20.90 -5.10
C ALA A 232 -7.65 19.46 -4.94
N PHE A 233 -6.84 18.46 -5.32
CA PHE A 233 -7.14 17.07 -5.11
C PHE A 233 -7.06 16.71 -3.61
N LEU A 234 -6.01 17.12 -2.91
CA LEU A 234 -5.86 16.87 -1.47
C LEU A 234 -6.95 17.57 -0.64
N ALA A 235 -7.44 18.73 -1.10
CA ALA A 235 -8.53 19.45 -0.43
C ALA A 235 -9.86 18.66 -0.40
N ARG A 236 -10.01 17.63 -1.20
CA ARG A 236 -11.20 16.74 -1.19
C ARG A 236 -11.23 15.76 -0.02
N MET A 237 -10.06 15.52 0.63
CA MET A 237 -9.97 14.61 1.77
C MET A 237 -10.81 15.14 2.96
N PRO A 238 -11.57 14.29 3.68
CA PRO A 238 -12.29 14.69 4.89
C PRO A 238 -11.32 15.27 5.94
N LYS A 239 -11.69 16.39 6.56
CA LYS A 239 -10.75 17.16 7.40
C LYS A 239 -10.56 16.54 8.78
N ASP A 240 -11.57 15.91 9.32
CA ASP A 240 -11.60 15.34 10.66
C ASP A 240 -11.31 13.82 10.67
N LEU A 241 -11.14 13.19 9.49
CA LEU A 241 -10.88 11.76 9.38
C LEU A 241 -9.57 11.41 10.11
N PRO A 242 -9.61 10.46 11.07
CA PRO A 242 -8.41 10.04 11.80
C PRO A 242 -7.41 9.35 10.85
N LEU A 243 -6.16 9.81 10.89
CA LEU A 243 -5.06 9.24 10.13
C LEU A 243 -3.90 8.87 11.05
N LEU A 244 -3.38 7.65 10.88
CA LEU A 244 -2.16 7.17 11.51
C LEU A 244 -1.07 6.98 10.46
N PHE A 245 0.05 7.68 10.62
CA PHE A 245 1.24 7.48 9.80
C PHE A 245 2.27 6.64 10.55
N LEU A 246 2.75 5.55 9.92
CA LEU A 246 3.76 4.65 10.46
C LEU A 246 4.92 4.52 9.48
N ALA A 247 6.16 4.68 9.94
CA ALA A 247 7.35 4.47 9.10
C ALA A 247 8.59 4.15 9.93
N GLY A 248 9.56 3.49 9.32
CA GLY A 248 10.88 3.30 9.91
C GLY A 248 11.77 4.53 9.72
N THR A 249 12.62 4.85 10.71
CA THR A 249 13.59 5.96 10.58
C THR A 249 14.75 5.63 9.63
N ALA A 250 14.90 4.35 9.23
CA ALA A 250 15.86 3.92 8.22
C ALA A 250 15.22 3.60 6.87
N ASP A 251 13.90 3.80 6.71
CA ASP A 251 13.17 3.57 5.47
C ASP A 251 13.54 4.62 4.39
N PRO A 252 14.17 4.21 3.26
CA PRO A 252 14.55 5.13 2.19
C PRO A 252 13.36 5.66 1.38
N VAL A 253 12.24 4.93 1.31
CA VAL A 253 11.02 5.35 0.61
C VAL A 253 10.46 6.62 1.23
N GLY A 254 10.47 6.68 2.57
CA GLY A 254 10.08 7.84 3.35
C GLY A 254 11.21 8.86 3.55
N ASP A 255 12.33 8.78 2.82
CA ASP A 255 13.51 9.64 3.02
C ASP A 255 13.91 9.68 4.51
N ARG A 256 13.96 8.49 5.12
CA ARG A 256 14.29 8.32 6.56
C ARG A 256 13.40 9.18 7.47
N GLY A 257 12.09 9.17 7.21
CA GLY A 257 11.06 9.93 7.94
C GLY A 257 10.80 11.33 7.41
N LYS A 258 11.74 11.99 6.73
CA LYS A 258 11.54 13.36 6.21
C LYS A 258 10.45 13.43 5.15
N GLY A 259 10.39 12.43 4.26
CA GLY A 259 9.35 12.33 3.23
C GLY A 259 7.96 12.08 3.83
N VAL A 260 7.89 11.31 4.91
CA VAL A 260 6.66 11.10 5.67
C VAL A 260 6.15 12.41 6.26
N LEU A 261 7.04 13.19 6.90
CA LEU A 261 6.68 14.49 7.45
C LEU A 261 6.24 15.49 6.37
N ARG A 262 6.89 15.49 5.18
CA ARG A 262 6.43 16.30 4.03
C ARG A 262 5.04 15.88 3.55
N ALA A 263 4.75 14.58 3.51
CA ALA A 263 3.41 14.08 3.18
C ALA A 263 2.36 14.58 4.19
N ILE A 264 2.65 14.49 5.49
CA ILE A 264 1.79 15.01 6.56
C ILE A 264 1.60 16.53 6.42
N GLN A 265 2.67 17.28 6.15
CA GLN A 265 2.59 18.74 5.95
C GLN A 265 1.67 19.11 4.78
N SER A 266 1.73 18.34 3.65
CA SER A 266 0.84 18.59 2.51
C SER A 266 -0.63 18.36 2.84
N LEU A 267 -0.94 17.35 3.67
CA LEU A 267 -2.30 17.08 4.15
C LEU A 267 -2.78 18.15 5.14
N LYS A 268 -1.93 18.57 6.07
CA LYS A 268 -2.24 19.68 7.00
C LYS A 268 -2.49 20.98 6.25
N ALA A 269 -1.69 21.27 5.22
CA ALA A 269 -1.91 22.43 4.33
C ALA A 269 -3.23 22.34 3.57
N ALA A 270 -3.72 21.13 3.28
CA ALA A 270 -5.05 20.90 2.71
C ALA A 270 -6.18 20.92 3.76
N GLY A 271 -5.88 21.16 5.03
CA GLY A 271 -6.85 21.31 6.11
C GLY A 271 -7.14 20.04 6.92
N VAL A 272 -6.44 18.92 6.68
CA VAL A 272 -6.62 17.69 7.48
C VAL A 272 -6.05 17.89 8.88
N GLN A 273 -6.84 17.60 9.91
CA GLN A 273 -6.54 17.97 11.31
C GLN A 273 -6.10 16.77 12.15
N ASN A 274 -6.78 15.64 12.05
CA ASN A 274 -6.58 14.50 12.93
C ASN A 274 -5.50 13.54 12.38
N ILE A 275 -4.22 13.91 12.57
CA ILE A 275 -3.08 13.12 12.09
C ILE A 275 -2.17 12.77 13.25
N ARG A 276 -2.01 11.47 13.53
CA ARG A 276 -0.97 10.92 14.41
C ARG A 276 0.16 10.34 13.56
N CYS A 277 1.39 10.37 14.06
CA CYS A 277 2.55 9.79 13.38
C CYS A 277 3.47 9.11 14.41
N LYS A 278 3.88 7.88 14.11
CA LYS A 278 4.93 7.18 14.85
C LYS A 278 6.04 6.75 13.89
N LEU A 279 7.27 7.12 14.23
CA LEU A 279 8.48 6.69 13.54
C LEU A 279 9.23 5.69 14.43
N TYR A 280 9.48 4.49 13.90
CA TYR A 280 10.17 3.41 14.60
C TYR A 280 11.69 3.54 14.43
N PRO A 281 12.45 3.76 15.52
CA PRO A 281 13.89 3.94 15.43
C PRO A 281 14.61 2.75 14.80
N GLY A 282 15.42 3.02 13.79
CA GLY A 282 16.21 2.02 13.06
C GLY A 282 15.41 1.06 12.18
N ALA A 283 14.08 0.98 12.31
CA ALA A 283 13.25 0.12 11.45
C ALA A 283 13.35 0.57 9.98
N ARG A 284 13.28 -0.40 9.09
CA ARG A 284 13.33 -0.21 7.64
C ARG A 284 11.91 -0.15 7.06
N HIS A 285 11.72 -0.57 5.83
CA HIS A 285 10.50 -0.34 5.07
C HIS A 285 9.30 -1.22 5.46
N GLU A 286 9.53 -2.52 5.66
CA GLU A 286 8.48 -3.53 5.86
C GLU A 286 8.16 -3.72 7.35
N LEU A 287 7.49 -2.76 7.97
CA LEU A 287 7.23 -2.74 9.42
C LEU A 287 6.50 -3.98 9.94
N LEU A 288 5.63 -4.60 9.15
CA LEU A 288 4.82 -5.76 9.57
C LEU A 288 5.60 -7.08 9.67
N VAL A 289 6.80 -7.11 9.12
CA VAL A 289 7.73 -8.25 9.23
C VAL A 289 9.07 -7.83 9.84
N GLU A 290 9.17 -6.62 10.38
CA GLU A 290 10.36 -6.11 11.07
C GLU A 290 10.64 -6.85 12.37
N THR A 291 11.87 -6.71 12.88
CA THR A 291 12.30 -7.33 14.14
C THR A 291 11.41 -6.91 15.33
N ASN A 292 10.83 -5.71 15.26
CA ASN A 292 9.88 -5.19 16.26
C ASN A 292 8.41 -5.22 15.79
N ARG A 293 8.03 -6.14 14.89
CA ARG A 293 6.66 -6.21 14.33
C ARG A 293 5.57 -6.31 15.39
N GLN A 294 5.84 -6.93 16.53
CA GLN A 294 4.83 -7.03 17.61
C GLN A 294 4.48 -5.66 18.21
N GLU A 295 5.45 -4.76 18.32
CA GLU A 295 5.19 -3.37 18.69
C GLU A 295 4.32 -2.67 17.66
N VAL A 296 4.60 -2.88 16.36
CA VAL A 296 3.81 -2.29 15.27
C VAL A 296 2.37 -2.80 15.28
N PHE A 297 2.17 -4.10 15.50
CA PHE A 297 0.83 -4.71 15.62
C PHE A 297 0.06 -4.13 16.80
N ALA A 298 0.71 -4.00 17.95
CA ALA A 298 0.10 -3.42 19.15
C ALA A 298 -0.30 -1.95 18.94
N ASP A 299 0.54 -1.15 18.27
CA ASP A 299 0.24 0.25 17.98
C ASP A 299 -0.94 0.40 17.00
N ILE A 300 -0.99 -0.46 15.97
CA ILE A 300 -2.12 -0.50 15.03
C ILE A 300 -3.42 -0.84 15.78
N ALA A 301 -3.38 -1.88 16.61
CA ALA A 301 -4.53 -2.30 17.40
C ALA A 301 -4.98 -1.24 18.40
N ALA A 302 -4.04 -0.63 19.12
CA ALA A 302 -4.33 0.44 20.06
C ALA A 302 -4.98 1.63 19.36
N TRP A 303 -4.43 2.05 18.21
CA TRP A 303 -5.01 3.16 17.46
C TRP A 303 -6.42 2.82 16.94
N LEU A 304 -6.65 1.61 16.41
CA LEU A 304 -7.99 1.18 15.99
C LEU A 304 -8.97 1.19 17.15
N ASN A 305 -8.56 0.66 18.33
CA ASN A 305 -9.39 0.67 19.53
C ASN A 305 -9.73 2.09 20.00
N ASP A 306 -8.76 3.03 19.93
CA ASP A 306 -9.01 4.45 20.25
C ASP A 306 -10.10 5.09 19.36
N GLN A 307 -10.29 4.60 18.14
CA GLN A 307 -11.33 5.10 17.23
C GLN A 307 -12.69 4.43 17.44
N LEU A 308 -12.75 3.34 18.18
CA LEU A 308 -13.99 2.60 18.43
C LEU A 308 -14.69 3.01 19.73
N GLY A 309 -14.02 3.72 20.62
CA GLY A 309 -14.52 4.21 21.91
C GLY A 309 -14.32 3.23 23.04
#